data_5cc6ceea703a6672d09e03f87216e7cb
#
_entry.id   5cc6ceea703a6672d09e03f87216e7cb
#
_cell.length_a   1.000
_cell.length_b   1.000
_cell.length_c   1.000
_cell.angle_alpha   90.00
_cell.angle_beta   90.00
_cell.angle_gamma   90.00
#
_symmetry.space_group_name_H-M   'P 1'
#
loop_
_entity.id
_entity.type
_entity.pdbx_description
1 polymer ?
#
loop_
_entity_poly.entity_id
_entity_poly.type
_entity_poly.pdbx_seq_one_letter_code
_entity_poly.pdbx_strand_id
1 'polypeptide(L)'
;YFDDLLERIREIRVSERRYYQKITDVYAECSADYDPKAETTLQFFKMVQDIMHWATSHQTATEIIYSRADAQKPHMGLTTWKNAPDGRVQKSDTIIAQNYLSDKEVSAFNRLSTAFLDLAELRAERQIISTMADWKKQLEDFLTLYEYDKYNEADTISAEQAKEKAYAEYD
;
A
#
# COMPACT_ATOMS: atom_id res chain seq x y z
N TYR A 1 14.99 -17.63 -12.41
CA TYR A 1 14.52 -16.30 -11.97
C TYR A 1 13.05 -16.03 -12.31
N PHE A 2 12.68 -16.10 -13.59
CA PHE A 2 11.30 -15.76 -13.99
C PHE A 2 10.27 -16.81 -13.57
N ASP A 3 10.61 -18.08 -13.54
CA ASP A 3 9.69 -19.13 -13.09
C ASP A 3 9.41 -18.99 -11.58
N ASP A 4 10.44 -18.74 -10.79
CA ASP A 4 10.31 -18.52 -9.36
C ASP A 4 9.49 -17.24 -9.07
N LEU A 5 9.73 -16.20 -9.84
CA LEU A 5 9.02 -14.92 -9.74
C LEU A 5 7.52 -15.10 -10.05
N LEU A 6 7.18 -15.79 -11.14
CA LEU A 6 5.80 -16.08 -11.49
C LEU A 6 5.09 -16.89 -10.41
N GLU A 7 5.77 -17.89 -9.86
CA GLU A 7 5.24 -18.70 -8.76
C GLU A 7 4.96 -17.83 -7.53
N ARG A 8 5.87 -16.93 -7.18
CA ARG A 8 5.72 -16.00 -6.06
C ARG A 8 4.51 -15.07 -6.24
N ILE A 9 4.35 -14.52 -7.44
CA ILE A 9 3.20 -13.65 -7.77
C ILE A 9 1.89 -14.43 -7.63
N ARG A 10 1.85 -15.67 -8.12
CA ARG A 10 0.67 -16.54 -8.03
C ARG A 10 0.31 -16.88 -6.59
N GLU A 11 1.30 -17.18 -5.75
CA GLU A 11 1.09 -17.43 -4.33
C GLU A 11 0.45 -16.24 -3.63
N ILE A 12 0.91 -15.02 -3.95
CA ILE A 12 0.38 -13.80 -3.37
C ILE A 12 -1.06 -13.57 -3.80
N ARG A 13 -1.42 -13.85 -5.06
CA ARG A 13 -2.80 -13.75 -5.55
C ARG A 13 -3.74 -14.73 -4.85
N VAL A 14 -3.28 -15.94 -4.57
CA VAL A 14 -4.07 -16.95 -3.85
C VAL A 14 -4.34 -16.55 -2.41
N SER A 15 -3.46 -15.75 -1.82
CA SER A 15 -3.59 -15.23 -0.48
C SER A 15 -4.57 -14.05 -0.43
N GLU A 16 -5.83 -14.25 -0.82
CA GLU A 16 -6.83 -13.24 -1.13
C GLU A 16 -7.02 -12.11 -0.12
N ARG A 17 -6.81 -12.39 1.17
CA ARG A 17 -7.21 -11.42 2.21
C ARG A 17 -6.20 -10.31 2.44
N ARG A 18 -4.96 -10.45 1.95
CA ARG A 18 -3.87 -9.55 2.33
C ARG A 18 -2.95 -9.15 1.20
N TYR A 19 -3.23 -9.52 -0.05
CA TYR A 19 -2.30 -9.21 -1.13
C TYR A 19 -2.08 -7.70 -1.31
N TYR A 20 -3.11 -6.90 -1.08
CA TYR A 20 -2.99 -5.44 -1.17
C TYR A 20 -2.10 -4.85 -0.06
N GLN A 21 -2.02 -5.51 1.10
CA GLN A 21 -1.11 -5.08 2.17
C GLN A 21 0.34 -5.42 1.88
N LYS A 22 0.56 -6.37 0.97
CA LYS A 22 1.89 -6.86 0.61
C LYS A 22 2.33 -6.44 -0.78
N ILE A 23 1.58 -5.56 -1.43
CA ILE A 23 1.88 -5.16 -2.82
C ILE A 23 3.30 -4.59 -2.95
N THR A 24 3.75 -3.82 -1.97
CA THR A 24 5.09 -3.26 -1.96
C THR A 24 6.17 -4.33 -1.81
N ASP A 25 5.90 -5.34 -0.98
CA ASP A 25 6.82 -6.48 -0.81
C ASP A 25 6.97 -7.24 -2.12
N VAL A 26 5.86 -7.42 -2.84
CA VAL A 26 5.87 -8.07 -4.16
C VAL A 26 6.76 -7.32 -5.13
N TYR A 27 6.55 -6.03 -5.26
CA TYR A 27 7.35 -5.23 -6.19
C TYR A 27 8.82 -5.23 -5.82
N ALA A 28 9.13 -5.17 -4.53
CA ALA A 28 10.51 -5.23 -4.07
C ALA A 28 11.13 -6.59 -4.43
N GLU A 29 10.48 -7.69 -4.07
CA GLU A 29 10.97 -9.04 -4.39
C GLU A 29 11.11 -9.29 -5.90
N CYS A 30 10.28 -8.63 -6.71
CA CYS A 30 10.32 -8.70 -8.17
C CYS A 30 11.42 -7.83 -8.79
N SER A 31 12.06 -6.98 -8.03
CA SER A 31 13.09 -6.06 -8.52
C SER A 31 14.46 -6.72 -8.53
N ALA A 32 15.21 -6.52 -9.62
CA ALA A 32 16.53 -7.12 -9.79
C ALA A 32 17.58 -6.56 -8.82
N ASP A 33 17.36 -5.36 -8.30
CA ASP A 33 18.23 -4.65 -7.38
C ASP A 33 17.73 -4.63 -5.93
N TYR A 34 16.86 -5.58 -5.58
CA TYR A 34 16.27 -5.65 -4.25
C TYR A 34 17.30 -5.99 -3.18
N ASP A 35 17.38 -5.16 -2.16
CA ASP A 35 18.12 -5.38 -0.93
C ASP A 35 17.25 -4.94 0.25
N PRO A 36 16.78 -5.87 1.10
CA PRO A 36 15.86 -5.54 2.19
C PRO A 36 16.45 -4.61 3.25
N LYS A 37 17.78 -4.44 3.28
CA LYS A 37 18.46 -3.58 4.25
C LYS A 37 18.81 -2.21 3.70
N ALA A 38 18.68 -1.99 2.40
CA ALA A 38 19.03 -0.71 1.80
C ALA A 38 18.00 0.37 2.15
N GLU A 39 18.48 1.57 2.45
CA GLU A 39 17.62 2.73 2.67
C GLU A 39 16.74 3.03 1.45
N THR A 40 17.29 2.85 0.26
CA THR A 40 16.55 3.02 -1.00
C THR A 40 15.34 2.11 -1.10
N THR A 41 15.42 0.89 -0.54
CA THR A 41 14.30 -0.05 -0.49
C THR A 41 13.18 0.45 0.41
N LEU A 42 13.52 0.99 1.58
CA LEU A 42 12.54 1.56 2.50
C LEU A 42 11.85 2.78 1.89
N GLN A 43 12.60 3.64 1.21
CA GLN A 43 12.05 4.78 0.48
C GLN A 43 11.12 4.35 -0.65
N PHE A 44 11.47 3.28 -1.36
CA PHE A 44 10.65 2.69 -2.40
C PHE A 44 9.29 2.21 -1.84
N PHE A 45 9.30 1.47 -0.74
CA PHE A 45 8.07 1.01 -0.09
C PHE A 45 7.15 2.18 0.27
N LYS A 46 7.70 3.18 0.94
CA LYS A 46 6.94 4.36 1.35
C LYS A 46 6.32 5.04 0.13
N MET A 47 7.12 5.24 -0.88
CA MET A 47 6.70 5.93 -2.09
C MET A 47 5.56 5.20 -2.82
N VAL A 48 5.67 3.88 -3.00
CA VAL A 48 4.64 3.08 -3.66
C VAL A 48 3.33 3.13 -2.86
N GLN A 49 3.39 3.02 -1.55
CA GLN A 49 2.22 3.15 -0.69
C GLN A 49 1.58 4.53 -0.80
N ASP A 50 2.38 5.58 -0.77
CA ASP A 50 1.88 6.96 -0.88
C ASP A 50 1.21 7.20 -2.23
N ILE A 51 1.80 6.72 -3.32
CA ILE A 51 1.23 6.83 -4.66
C ILE A 51 -0.12 6.10 -4.74
N MET A 52 -0.21 4.89 -4.21
CA MET A 52 -1.43 4.10 -4.24
C MET A 52 -2.54 4.72 -3.37
N HIS A 53 -2.22 5.19 -2.17
CA HIS A 53 -3.19 5.86 -1.32
C HIS A 53 -3.64 7.19 -1.93
N TRP A 54 -2.72 7.95 -2.51
CA TRP A 54 -3.06 9.19 -3.19
C TRP A 54 -4.02 8.95 -4.36
N ALA A 55 -3.75 7.93 -5.17
CA ALA A 55 -4.60 7.60 -6.31
C ALA A 55 -6.04 7.25 -5.89
N THR A 56 -6.22 6.62 -4.75
CA THR A 56 -7.53 6.15 -4.29
C THR A 56 -8.23 7.08 -3.31
N SER A 57 -7.50 7.86 -2.54
CA SER A 57 -8.05 8.67 -1.43
C SER A 57 -7.62 10.14 -1.46
N HIS A 58 -6.74 10.54 -2.37
CA HIS A 58 -6.12 11.88 -2.42
C HIS A 58 -5.40 12.27 -1.14
N GLN A 59 -4.92 11.28 -0.39
CA GLN A 59 -4.14 11.43 0.83
C GLN A 59 -3.03 10.39 0.86
N THR A 60 -1.90 10.71 1.48
CA THR A 60 -0.86 9.72 1.76
C THR A 60 -1.27 8.83 2.92
N ALA A 61 -0.54 7.73 3.16
CA ALA A 61 -0.85 6.84 4.28
C ALA A 61 -0.86 7.58 5.62
N THR A 62 0.14 8.42 5.86
CA THR A 62 0.25 9.19 7.11
C THR A 62 -0.86 10.22 7.25
N GLU A 63 -1.24 10.89 6.17
CA GLU A 63 -2.36 11.83 6.15
C GLU A 63 -3.69 11.15 6.45
N ILE A 64 -3.92 9.94 5.92
CA ILE A 64 -5.11 9.15 6.19
C ILE A 64 -5.23 8.86 7.69
N ILE A 65 -4.16 8.36 8.31
CA ILE A 65 -4.14 8.07 9.74
C ILE A 65 -4.40 9.33 10.55
N TYR A 66 -3.67 10.39 10.26
CA TYR A 66 -3.75 11.65 11.00
C TYR A 66 -5.16 12.26 10.95
N SER A 67 -5.80 12.26 9.78
CA SER A 67 -7.11 12.89 9.60
C SER A 67 -8.29 12.04 10.08
N ARG A 68 -8.14 10.70 10.07
CA ARG A 68 -9.26 9.78 10.32
C ARG A 68 -9.26 9.12 11.69
N ALA A 69 -8.13 9.06 12.38
CA ALA A 69 -8.07 8.57 13.76
C ALA A 69 -8.82 9.55 14.68
N ASP A 70 -9.93 9.10 15.26
CA ASP A 70 -10.82 9.94 16.06
C ASP A 70 -11.47 9.11 17.17
N ALA A 71 -11.09 9.40 18.41
CA ALA A 71 -11.61 8.70 19.60
C ALA A 71 -13.12 8.83 19.75
N GLN A 72 -13.74 9.83 19.13
CA GLN A 72 -15.18 10.09 19.20
C GLN A 72 -16.00 9.28 18.21
N LYS A 73 -15.34 8.62 17.24
CA LYS A 73 -16.00 7.78 16.25
C LYS A 73 -16.04 6.33 16.71
N PRO A 74 -17.05 5.54 16.25
CA PRO A 74 -17.06 4.10 16.49
C PRO A 74 -15.75 3.47 16.03
N HIS A 75 -15.18 2.59 16.84
CA HIS A 75 -13.91 1.91 16.57
C HIS A 75 -12.76 2.88 16.26
N MET A 76 -12.80 4.09 16.84
CA MET A 76 -11.77 5.11 16.69
C MET A 76 -11.58 5.58 15.23
N GLY A 77 -12.61 5.43 14.40
CA GLY A 77 -12.57 5.75 12.98
C GLY A 77 -12.08 4.63 12.08
N LEU A 78 -11.66 3.49 12.63
CA LEU A 78 -11.28 2.33 11.85
C LEU A 78 -12.50 1.65 11.21
N THR A 79 -12.35 1.22 9.98
CA THR A 79 -13.37 0.43 9.27
C THR A 79 -13.09 -1.06 9.34
N THR A 80 -11.84 -1.44 9.58
CA THR A 80 -11.42 -2.82 9.84
C THR A 80 -10.20 -2.83 10.77
N TRP A 81 -9.92 -3.97 11.36
CA TRP A 81 -8.77 -4.22 12.22
C TRP A 81 -8.52 -5.73 12.30
N LYS A 82 -7.41 -6.13 12.90
CA LYS A 82 -6.98 -7.54 12.92
C LYS A 82 -8.07 -8.51 13.39
N ASN A 83 -8.80 -8.15 14.44
CA ASN A 83 -9.82 -9.01 15.04
C ASN A 83 -11.25 -8.59 14.72
N ALA A 84 -11.43 -7.78 13.66
CA ALA A 84 -12.76 -7.32 13.23
C ALA A 84 -13.64 -8.49 12.77
N PRO A 85 -14.98 -8.35 12.84
CA PRO A 85 -15.72 -7.23 13.43
C PRO A 85 -15.96 -7.34 14.94
N ASP A 86 -15.85 -8.53 15.51
CA ASP A 86 -16.26 -8.80 16.90
C ASP A 86 -15.15 -8.59 17.92
N GLY A 87 -13.89 -8.67 17.48
CA GLY A 87 -12.73 -8.48 18.32
C GLY A 87 -12.43 -7.01 18.57
N ARG A 88 -11.65 -6.76 19.59
CA ARG A 88 -11.28 -5.40 20.01
C ARG A 88 -10.19 -4.81 19.12
N VAL A 89 -10.29 -3.50 18.85
CA VAL A 89 -9.21 -2.74 18.19
C VAL A 89 -7.98 -2.74 19.08
N GLN A 90 -6.83 -3.10 18.52
CA GLN A 90 -5.54 -3.08 19.20
C GLN A 90 -4.78 -1.80 18.83
N LYS A 91 -3.86 -1.39 19.71
CA LYS A 91 -3.06 -0.18 19.46
C LYS A 91 -2.28 -0.24 18.14
N SER A 92 -1.74 -1.42 17.80
CA SER A 92 -1.04 -1.66 16.54
C SER A 92 -1.91 -1.51 15.29
N ASP A 93 -3.22 -1.70 15.41
CA ASP A 93 -4.15 -1.51 14.29
C ASP A 93 -4.25 -0.04 13.88
N THR A 94 -4.04 0.88 14.80
CA THR A 94 -4.30 2.31 14.62
C THR A 94 -3.28 3.02 13.74
N ILE A 95 -2.16 2.38 13.44
CA ILE A 95 -1.10 2.94 12.59
C ILE A 95 -1.06 2.31 11.19
N ILE A 96 -2.08 1.59 10.80
CA ILE A 96 -2.23 0.98 9.48
C ILE A 96 -3.27 1.76 8.69
N ALA A 97 -2.84 2.49 7.68
CA ALA A 97 -3.72 3.38 6.90
C ALA A 97 -4.90 2.66 6.26
N GLN A 98 -4.69 1.44 5.76
CA GLN A 98 -5.73 0.63 5.13
C GLN A 98 -6.91 0.35 6.07
N ASN A 99 -6.69 0.37 7.37
CA ASN A 99 -7.73 0.14 8.36
C ASN A 99 -8.74 1.29 8.47
N TYR A 100 -8.44 2.45 7.88
CA TYR A 100 -9.31 3.63 7.90
C TYR A 100 -10.04 3.87 6.58
N LEU A 101 -9.84 3.04 5.57
CA LEU A 101 -10.43 3.23 4.25
C LEU A 101 -11.92 2.88 4.25
N SER A 102 -12.73 3.67 3.55
CA SER A 102 -14.13 3.34 3.28
C SER A 102 -14.23 2.13 2.37
N ASP A 103 -15.40 1.50 2.30
CA ASP A 103 -15.62 0.34 1.40
C ASP A 103 -15.30 0.69 -0.06
N LYS A 104 -15.66 1.88 -0.50
CA LYS A 104 -15.36 2.37 -1.85
C LYS A 104 -13.86 2.51 -2.08
N GLU A 105 -13.14 3.06 -1.11
CA GLU A 105 -11.70 3.22 -1.16
C GLU A 105 -10.98 1.86 -1.14
N VAL A 106 -11.42 0.93 -0.30
CA VAL A 106 -10.89 -0.44 -0.27
C VAL A 106 -11.08 -1.12 -1.61
N SER A 107 -12.26 -1.01 -2.21
CA SER A 107 -12.53 -1.58 -3.53
C SER A 107 -11.61 -1.00 -4.61
N ALA A 108 -11.44 0.32 -4.63
CA ALA A 108 -10.54 0.98 -5.57
C ALA A 108 -9.08 0.57 -5.35
N PHE A 109 -8.64 0.50 -4.11
CA PHE A 109 -7.29 0.09 -3.75
C PHE A 109 -7.01 -1.35 -4.16
N ASN A 110 -7.97 -2.26 -3.94
CA ASN A 110 -7.84 -3.66 -4.32
C ASN A 110 -7.78 -3.84 -5.84
N ARG A 111 -8.58 -3.08 -6.59
CA ARG A 111 -8.55 -3.12 -8.06
C ARG A 111 -7.21 -2.62 -8.58
N LEU A 112 -6.69 -1.56 -8.01
CA LEU A 112 -5.39 -1.00 -8.37
C LEU A 112 -4.26 -1.99 -8.06
N SER A 113 -4.29 -2.61 -6.89
CA SER A 113 -3.34 -3.64 -6.49
C SER A 113 -3.35 -4.85 -7.43
N THR A 114 -4.54 -5.30 -7.82
CA THR A 114 -4.71 -6.41 -8.78
C THR A 114 -4.12 -6.05 -10.14
N ALA A 115 -4.34 -4.83 -10.61
CA ALA A 115 -3.78 -4.36 -11.88
C ALA A 115 -2.24 -4.35 -11.86
N PHE A 116 -1.64 -3.98 -10.73
CA PHE A 116 -0.18 -4.01 -10.59
C PHE A 116 0.37 -5.42 -10.52
N LEU A 117 -0.33 -6.34 -9.86
CA LEU A 117 0.05 -7.75 -9.87
C LEU A 117 -0.02 -8.33 -11.29
N ASP A 118 -1.04 -7.96 -12.06
CA ASP A 118 -1.17 -8.34 -13.46
C ASP A 118 0.00 -7.82 -14.29
N LEU A 119 0.39 -6.58 -14.07
CA LEU A 119 1.54 -5.97 -14.76
C LEU A 119 2.84 -6.68 -14.41
N ALA A 120 3.05 -6.99 -13.13
CA ALA A 120 4.24 -7.71 -12.68
C ALA A 120 4.31 -9.11 -13.31
N GLU A 121 3.20 -9.83 -13.34
CA GLU A 121 3.10 -11.15 -13.96
C GLU A 121 3.38 -11.09 -15.46
N LEU A 122 2.79 -10.11 -16.16
CA LEU A 122 3.01 -9.90 -17.58
C LEU A 122 4.49 -9.65 -17.90
N ARG A 123 5.14 -8.79 -17.14
CA ARG A 123 6.57 -8.49 -17.34
C ARG A 123 7.43 -9.73 -17.07
N ALA A 124 7.12 -10.51 -16.04
CA ALA A 124 7.83 -11.73 -15.73
C ALA A 124 7.65 -12.79 -16.84
N GLU A 125 6.44 -12.98 -17.36
CA GLU A 125 6.16 -13.90 -18.47
C GLU A 125 6.92 -13.49 -19.75
N ARG A 126 7.05 -12.19 -19.99
CA ARG A 126 7.81 -11.66 -21.13
C ARG A 126 9.31 -11.61 -20.86
N GLN A 127 9.76 -12.08 -19.71
CA GLN A 127 11.16 -12.09 -19.29
C GLN A 127 11.82 -10.71 -19.30
N ILE A 128 11.08 -9.69 -18.86
CA ILE A 128 11.56 -8.32 -18.73
C ILE A 128 12.13 -8.14 -17.33
N ILE A 129 13.43 -7.88 -17.23
CA ILE A 129 14.09 -7.57 -15.96
C ILE A 129 13.69 -6.17 -15.53
N SER A 130 13.26 -6.00 -14.28
CA SER A 130 12.83 -4.73 -13.72
C SER A 130 13.62 -4.38 -12.46
N THR A 131 14.05 -3.12 -12.38
CA THR A 131 14.61 -2.54 -11.16
C THR A 131 13.50 -1.85 -10.38
N MET A 132 13.80 -1.38 -9.15
CA MET A 132 12.83 -0.59 -8.36
C MET A 132 12.43 0.70 -9.10
N ALA A 133 13.39 1.35 -9.78
CA ALA A 133 13.10 2.55 -10.59
C ALA A 133 12.16 2.24 -11.75
N ASP A 134 12.33 1.09 -12.39
CA ASP A 134 11.45 0.64 -13.47
C ASP A 134 10.02 0.42 -12.96
N TRP A 135 9.86 -0.19 -11.79
CA TRP A 135 8.55 -0.41 -11.17
C TRP A 135 7.86 0.90 -10.81
N LYS A 136 8.61 1.87 -10.28
CA LYS A 136 8.08 3.22 -10.00
C LYS A 136 7.53 3.85 -11.27
N LYS A 137 8.30 3.82 -12.34
CA LYS A 137 7.90 4.38 -13.63
C LYS A 137 6.67 3.68 -14.19
N GLN A 138 6.61 2.36 -14.11
CA GLN A 138 5.47 1.58 -14.58
C GLN A 138 4.20 1.94 -13.79
N LEU A 139 4.32 2.12 -12.50
CA LEU A 139 3.22 2.53 -11.64
C LEU A 139 2.71 3.92 -12.03
N GLU A 140 3.60 4.88 -12.20
CA GLU A 140 3.25 6.25 -12.58
C GLU A 140 2.62 6.30 -13.98
N ASP A 141 3.17 5.57 -14.95
CA ASP A 141 2.66 5.49 -16.32
C ASP A 141 1.25 4.86 -16.33
N PHE A 142 1.04 3.81 -15.55
CA PHE A 142 -0.27 3.17 -15.41
C PHE A 142 -1.30 4.16 -14.86
N LEU A 143 -0.98 4.88 -13.81
CA LEU A 143 -1.88 5.85 -13.21
C LEU A 143 -2.22 6.99 -14.17
N THR A 144 -1.25 7.45 -14.93
CA THR A 144 -1.46 8.47 -15.97
C THR A 144 -2.38 7.97 -17.08
N LEU A 145 -2.15 6.75 -17.55
CA LEU A 145 -2.96 6.13 -18.62
C LEU A 145 -4.43 5.99 -18.22
N TYR A 146 -4.69 5.64 -16.96
CA TYR A 146 -6.04 5.45 -16.42
C TYR A 146 -6.60 6.71 -15.75
N GLU A 147 -5.98 7.86 -16.00
CA GLU A 147 -6.50 9.19 -15.60
C GLU A 147 -6.60 9.39 -14.09
N TYR A 148 -5.75 8.72 -13.31
CA TYR A 148 -5.61 9.01 -11.88
C TYR A 148 -4.84 10.30 -11.67
N ASP A 149 -5.17 11.03 -10.61
CA ASP A 149 -4.45 12.24 -10.24
C ASP A 149 -3.00 11.94 -9.87
N LYS A 150 -2.10 12.79 -10.35
CA LYS A 150 -0.67 12.62 -10.10
C LYS A 150 -0.32 12.99 -8.67
N TYR A 151 0.40 12.09 -7.99
CA TYR A 151 0.98 12.37 -6.69
C TYR A 151 2.10 13.42 -6.83
N ASN A 152 2.02 14.49 -6.05
CA ASN A 152 2.96 15.61 -6.11
C ASN A 152 4.08 15.54 -5.06
N GLU A 153 4.19 14.44 -4.33
CA GLU A 153 5.18 14.19 -3.29
C GLU A 153 5.18 15.19 -2.12
N ALA A 154 4.09 15.98 -2.00
CA ALA A 154 3.92 16.95 -0.91
C ALA A 154 3.22 16.29 0.30
N ASP A 155 3.90 15.37 0.94
CA ASP A 155 3.40 14.77 2.18
C ASP A 155 3.61 15.76 3.32
N THR A 156 2.51 16.22 3.92
CA THR A 156 2.53 17.22 4.98
C THR A 156 2.59 16.62 6.38
N ILE A 157 2.39 15.30 6.51
CA ILE A 157 2.34 14.61 7.80
C ILE A 157 3.42 13.54 7.84
N SER A 158 4.30 13.61 8.85
CA SER A 158 5.32 12.60 9.06
C SER A 158 4.73 11.32 9.65
N ALA A 159 5.44 10.21 9.51
CA ALA A 159 5.05 8.93 10.12
C ALA A 159 4.93 9.07 11.65
N GLU A 160 5.79 9.84 12.27
CA GLU A 160 5.78 10.07 13.70
C GLU A 160 4.57 10.87 14.15
N GLN A 161 4.23 11.95 13.44
CA GLN A 161 3.02 12.73 13.71
C GLN A 161 1.76 11.88 13.60
N ALA A 162 1.66 11.04 12.58
CA ALA A 162 0.52 10.13 12.39
C ALA A 162 0.43 9.13 13.55
N LYS A 163 1.55 8.56 13.96
CA LYS A 163 1.63 7.61 15.07
C LYS A 163 1.23 8.26 16.40
N GLU A 164 1.72 9.44 16.69
CA GLU A 164 1.36 10.20 17.90
C GLU A 164 -0.14 10.49 17.93
N LYS A 165 -0.71 10.94 16.83
CA LYS A 165 -2.15 11.20 16.71
C LYS A 165 -2.96 9.94 16.96
N ALA A 166 -2.62 8.85 16.29
CA ALA A 166 -3.33 7.57 16.41
C ALA A 166 -3.29 7.03 17.85
N TYR A 167 -2.13 7.09 18.48
CA TYR A 167 -1.96 6.60 19.84
C TYR A 167 -2.65 7.49 20.87
N ALA A 168 -2.64 8.81 20.68
CA ALA A 168 -3.37 9.74 21.53
C ALA A 168 -4.88 9.48 21.46
N GLU A 169 -5.42 9.24 20.28
CA GLU A 169 -6.85 8.93 20.11
C GLU A 169 -7.22 7.54 20.64
N TYR A 170 -6.30 6.59 20.57
CA TYR A 170 -6.52 5.23 21.12
C TYR A 170 -6.57 5.25 22.64
N ASP A 171 -5.66 5.96 23.28
CA ASP A 171 -5.62 6.09 24.74
C ASP A 171 -6.72 7.05 25.23
#